data_ad809ad089159cf6b3f92e0e24f8539f
#
_entry.id   ad809ad089159cf6b3f92e0e24f8539f
#
_cell.length_a   1.000
_cell.length_b   1.000
_cell.length_c   1.000
_cell.angle_alpha   90.00
_cell.angle_beta   90.00
_cell.angle_gamma   90.00
#
_symmetry.space_group_name_H-M   'P 1'
#
loop_
_entity.id
_entity.type
_entity.pdbx_description
1 polymer ?
#
loop_
_entity_poly.entity_id
_entity_poly.type
_entity_poly.pdbx_seq_one_letter_code
_entity_poly.pdbx_strand_id
1 'polypeptide(L)'
;MSIDVEPTGRPRVLVVGGKPKLVRKARELGLDVVHAQYPDAYDRVHWPHVDQALLLDYGDMDRFLPLARALHEVYPFQSAVALFELGLLPAARINEELGLNGESVETVELLLDKWRMRQRLAEKGISPMASAIGRSAQDVRDFVKAHGLPIIVKPVRESGSVGVFRVDDEAGVEAVAGRYRSLDDEQWAVGDLFSADSFDEFLMEEYLDGPEISVETLSFDGRHVVCAITDKAAFGGGSGFVELGLSQPSRHPEETLDEVRRLVADFLDAVGLRNGPGHTEIRLTSRGPRIIESHNRIGGYGVNEMVETAYGVDMERYTLGVRFGLVEPLASAPEPLGGVALQALTPEPGRVVEVNGVDAVRADPAFVDLHVKVKPGDVVNPLTWNEDIGGYVIARGADATEAIAHSKRLAAAIHVRTEPVA
;
A
#
# COMPACT_ATOMS: atom_id res chain seq x y z
N MET A 1 42.38 12.79 -4.84
CA MET A 1 41.61 13.44 -5.90
C MET A 1 40.29 13.78 -5.25
N SER A 2 40.15 14.99 -4.70
CA SER A 2 38.90 15.47 -4.11
C SER A 2 37.95 15.73 -5.26
N ILE A 3 36.81 15.02 -5.30
CA ILE A 3 35.71 15.37 -6.19
C ILE A 3 35.00 16.52 -5.48
N ASP A 4 35.30 17.75 -5.85
CA ASP A 4 34.54 18.92 -5.44
C ASP A 4 33.18 18.85 -6.14
N VAL A 5 32.20 18.28 -5.46
CA VAL A 5 30.81 18.38 -5.87
C VAL A 5 30.34 19.77 -5.46
N GLU A 6 30.34 20.71 -6.41
CA GLU A 6 29.80 22.05 -6.14
C GLU A 6 28.35 21.89 -5.63
N PRO A 7 27.98 22.53 -4.51
CA PRO A 7 26.63 22.49 -4.02
C PRO A 7 25.70 23.14 -5.06
N THR A 8 24.77 22.36 -5.61
CA THR A 8 23.77 22.85 -6.60
C THR A 8 22.84 23.92 -6.03
N GLY A 9 22.86 24.15 -4.72
CA GLY A 9 21.94 25.01 -3.99
C GLY A 9 20.51 24.43 -3.87
N ARG A 10 20.28 23.21 -4.39
CA ARG A 10 19.00 22.51 -4.31
C ARG A 10 18.89 21.71 -3.01
N PRO A 11 17.69 21.61 -2.43
CA PRO A 11 17.49 20.68 -1.32
C PRO A 11 17.66 19.24 -1.83
N ARG A 12 18.06 18.34 -0.93
CA ARG A 12 18.43 16.96 -1.28
C ARG A 12 17.62 15.96 -0.45
N VAL A 13 17.14 14.91 -1.11
CA VAL A 13 16.38 13.83 -0.50
C VAL A 13 17.14 12.51 -0.64
N LEU A 14 17.12 11.69 0.42
CA LEU A 14 17.42 10.26 0.33
C LEU A 14 16.11 9.52 0.09
N VAL A 15 15.92 8.95 -1.11
CA VAL A 15 14.79 8.07 -1.42
C VAL A 15 15.20 6.64 -1.11
N VAL A 16 14.42 5.94 -0.25
CA VAL A 16 14.69 4.56 0.14
C VAL A 16 13.70 3.63 -0.56
N GLY A 17 14.22 2.81 -1.46
CA GLY A 17 13.43 1.90 -2.29
C GLY A 17 12.50 2.62 -3.27
N GLY A 18 11.43 1.93 -3.68
CA GLY A 18 10.40 2.49 -4.55
C GLY A 18 10.68 2.32 -6.05
N LYS A 19 9.71 2.74 -6.85
CA LYS A 19 9.74 2.64 -8.32
C LYS A 19 10.48 3.84 -8.94
N PRO A 20 11.01 3.72 -10.17
CA PRO A 20 11.69 4.81 -10.90
C PRO A 20 10.86 6.11 -10.97
N LYS A 21 9.54 6.00 -10.98
CA LYS A 21 8.61 7.15 -10.98
C LYS A 21 8.85 8.09 -9.79
N LEU A 22 9.16 7.56 -8.62
CA LEU A 22 9.34 8.36 -7.40
C LEU A 22 10.59 9.24 -7.47
N VAL A 23 11.72 8.68 -7.88
CA VAL A 23 12.97 9.45 -8.05
C VAL A 23 12.86 10.48 -9.19
N ARG A 24 12.11 10.15 -10.26
CA ARG A 24 11.78 11.11 -11.32
C ARG A 24 10.98 12.30 -10.78
N LYS A 25 9.91 12.05 -10.02
CA LYS A 25 9.11 13.13 -9.40
C LYS A 25 9.92 13.99 -8.44
N ALA A 26 10.80 13.39 -7.65
CA ALA A 26 11.73 14.13 -6.79
C ALA A 26 12.62 15.09 -7.62
N ARG A 27 13.15 14.61 -8.73
CA ARG A 27 13.96 15.43 -9.67
C ARG A 27 13.13 16.55 -10.32
N GLU A 28 11.90 16.25 -10.77
CA GLU A 28 10.98 17.23 -11.35
C GLU A 28 10.57 18.34 -10.37
N LEU A 29 10.54 18.04 -9.07
CA LEU A 29 10.35 18.99 -8.00
C LEU A 29 11.58 19.90 -7.75
N GLY A 30 12.72 19.60 -8.37
CA GLY A 30 13.96 20.35 -8.18
C GLY A 30 14.84 19.83 -7.03
N LEU A 31 14.60 18.62 -6.54
CA LEU A 31 15.43 17.98 -5.55
C LEU A 31 16.66 17.33 -6.18
N ASP A 32 17.80 17.39 -5.49
CA ASP A 32 18.90 16.46 -5.71
C ASP A 32 18.58 15.13 -5.04
N VAL A 33 18.81 14.02 -5.74
CA VAL A 33 18.34 12.71 -5.32
C VAL A 33 19.49 11.77 -4.99
N VAL A 34 19.52 11.33 -3.72
CA VAL A 34 20.22 10.12 -3.31
C VAL A 34 19.21 8.97 -3.33
N HIS A 35 19.54 7.83 -3.94
CA HIS A 35 18.65 6.69 -4.01
C HIS A 35 19.28 5.45 -3.40
N ALA A 36 18.70 4.92 -2.32
CA ALA A 36 19.04 3.62 -1.78
C ALA A 36 18.12 2.57 -2.40
N GLN A 37 18.68 1.56 -3.08
CA GLN A 37 17.88 0.55 -3.78
C GLN A 37 18.60 -0.81 -3.79
N TYR A 38 17.84 -1.89 -3.91
CA TYR A 38 18.38 -3.21 -4.19
C TYR A 38 19.13 -3.22 -5.52
N PRO A 39 20.29 -3.87 -5.63
CA PRO A 39 21.09 -3.92 -6.86
C PRO A 39 20.29 -4.37 -8.07
N ASP A 40 19.46 -5.41 -7.90
CA ASP A 40 18.67 -6.02 -8.97
C ASP A 40 17.44 -5.19 -9.38
N ALA A 41 17.00 -4.26 -8.53
CA ALA A 41 15.91 -3.34 -8.79
C ALA A 41 16.37 -1.98 -9.35
N TYR A 42 17.68 -1.74 -9.46
CA TYR A 42 18.25 -0.49 -9.97
C TYR A 42 18.72 -0.65 -11.40
N ASP A 43 18.05 0.01 -12.32
CA ASP A 43 18.32 -0.08 -13.75
C ASP A 43 18.54 1.30 -14.42
N ARG A 44 18.70 1.30 -15.75
CA ARG A 44 18.98 2.50 -16.55
C ARG A 44 17.89 3.57 -16.48
N VAL A 45 16.66 3.21 -16.12
CA VAL A 45 15.53 4.16 -16.01
C VAL A 45 15.73 5.10 -14.82
N HIS A 46 16.46 4.68 -13.78
CA HIS A 46 16.79 5.51 -12.62
C HIS A 46 17.86 6.57 -12.92
N TRP A 47 18.84 6.27 -13.78
CA TRP A 47 20.06 7.07 -13.95
C TRP A 47 19.85 8.57 -14.20
N PRO A 48 18.90 8.99 -15.07
CA PRO A 48 18.69 10.41 -15.35
C PRO A 48 18.18 11.22 -14.15
N HIS A 49 17.71 10.54 -13.10
CA HIS A 49 16.98 11.14 -11.98
C HIS A 49 17.70 11.03 -10.64
N VAL A 50 18.87 10.37 -10.60
CA VAL A 50 19.60 10.06 -9.38
C VAL A 50 21.02 10.66 -9.46
N ASP A 51 21.41 11.43 -8.45
CA ASP A 51 22.75 12.01 -8.36
C ASP A 51 23.74 11.05 -7.70
N GLN A 52 23.29 10.32 -6.67
CA GLN A 52 24.07 9.32 -5.94
C GLN A 52 23.19 8.09 -5.68
N ALA A 53 23.76 6.91 -5.86
CA ALA A 53 23.06 5.64 -5.59
C ALA A 53 23.80 4.84 -4.52
N LEU A 54 23.04 4.34 -3.54
CA LEU A 54 23.46 3.31 -2.59
C LEU A 54 22.78 2.00 -2.98
N LEU A 55 23.55 1.09 -3.59
CA LEU A 55 23.02 -0.20 -4.07
C LEU A 55 23.32 -1.28 -3.04
N LEU A 56 22.33 -1.60 -2.21
CA LEU A 56 22.45 -2.54 -1.10
C LEU A 56 21.07 -3.03 -0.67
N ASP A 57 21.06 -4.04 0.18
CA ASP A 57 19.90 -4.36 0.99
C ASP A 57 19.70 -3.26 2.05
N TYR A 58 18.76 -2.36 1.81
CA TYR A 58 18.45 -1.28 2.76
C TYR A 58 17.65 -1.74 3.98
N GLY A 59 17.17 -2.99 4.00
CA GLY A 59 16.60 -3.64 5.18
C GLY A 59 17.68 -4.04 6.21
N ASP A 60 18.90 -4.32 5.74
CA ASP A 60 20.07 -4.56 6.60
C ASP A 60 20.59 -3.23 7.19
N MET A 61 19.98 -2.81 8.31
CA MET A 61 20.30 -1.55 8.96
C MET A 61 21.73 -1.48 9.53
N ASP A 62 22.34 -2.62 9.84
CA ASP A 62 23.72 -2.69 10.34
C ASP A 62 24.72 -2.23 9.25
N ARG A 63 24.34 -2.43 7.99
CA ARG A 63 25.11 -1.95 6.81
C ARG A 63 24.62 -0.62 6.30
N PHE A 64 23.30 -0.42 6.22
CA PHE A 64 22.74 0.76 5.56
C PHE A 64 22.97 2.03 6.38
N LEU A 65 22.77 2.03 7.70
CA LEU A 65 22.88 3.23 8.53
C LEU A 65 24.30 3.82 8.54
N PRO A 66 25.41 3.05 8.71
CA PRO A 66 26.75 3.58 8.60
C PRO A 66 27.07 4.20 7.23
N LEU A 67 26.59 3.59 6.14
CA LEU A 67 26.80 4.11 4.78
C LEU A 67 26.00 5.38 4.53
N ALA A 68 24.75 5.45 4.97
CA ALA A 68 23.92 6.64 4.87
C ALA A 68 24.51 7.81 5.67
N ARG A 69 25.05 7.54 6.88
CA ARG A 69 25.76 8.54 7.70
C ARG A 69 27.02 9.06 7.01
N ALA A 70 27.88 8.17 6.54
CA ALA A 70 29.11 8.56 5.83
C ALA A 70 28.80 9.36 4.56
N LEU A 71 27.75 8.99 3.82
CA LEU A 71 27.32 9.77 2.66
C LEU A 71 26.77 11.14 3.08
N HIS A 72 25.97 11.20 4.14
CA HIS A 72 25.40 12.44 4.66
C HIS A 72 26.47 13.45 5.09
N GLU A 73 27.61 12.99 5.63
CA GLU A 73 28.74 13.86 6.00
C GLU A 73 29.36 14.59 4.79
N VAL A 74 29.43 13.94 3.64
CA VAL A 74 30.05 14.51 2.43
C VAL A 74 29.03 15.03 1.41
N TYR A 75 27.79 14.53 1.48
CA TYR A 75 26.69 14.87 0.58
C TYR A 75 25.39 14.99 1.37
N PRO A 76 25.22 16.02 2.22
CA PRO A 76 24.12 16.11 3.17
C PRO A 76 22.77 16.18 2.49
N PHE A 77 21.83 15.36 2.93
CA PHE A 77 20.41 15.36 2.56
C PHE A 77 19.56 15.78 3.76
N GLN A 78 18.42 16.43 3.52
CA GLN A 78 17.59 17.02 4.57
C GLN A 78 16.50 16.07 5.09
N SER A 79 16.20 14.99 4.35
CA SER A 79 15.22 13.99 4.76
C SER A 79 15.46 12.68 4.01
N ALA A 80 15.19 11.55 4.68
CA ALA A 80 15.00 10.25 4.05
C ALA A 80 13.49 10.00 3.86
N VAL A 81 13.09 9.55 2.68
CA VAL A 81 11.68 9.33 2.28
C VAL A 81 11.53 7.96 1.68
N ALA A 82 10.50 7.24 2.11
CA ALA A 82 10.01 6.02 1.47
C ALA A 82 8.50 6.13 1.25
N LEU A 83 8.02 5.57 0.14
CA LEU A 83 6.61 5.40 -0.18
C LEU A 83 6.28 3.94 -0.51
N PHE A 84 7.16 3.05 -0.14
CA PHE A 84 7.05 1.60 -0.31
C PHE A 84 7.32 0.92 1.04
N GLU A 85 6.57 -0.13 1.36
CA GLU A 85 6.51 -0.77 2.67
C GLU A 85 7.89 -1.01 3.30
N LEU A 86 8.77 -1.70 2.59
CA LEU A 86 10.08 -2.11 3.09
C LEU A 86 11.04 -0.94 3.37
N GLY A 87 10.82 0.20 2.74
CA GLY A 87 11.66 1.38 2.92
C GLY A 87 11.24 2.27 4.10
N LEU A 88 10.02 2.09 4.65
CA LEU A 88 9.45 2.99 5.65
C LEU A 88 10.26 3.01 6.94
N LEU A 89 10.51 1.86 7.53
CA LEU A 89 11.28 1.75 8.77
C LEU A 89 12.75 2.16 8.59
N PRO A 90 13.48 1.73 7.55
CA PRO A 90 14.82 2.23 7.25
C PRO A 90 14.89 3.75 7.10
N ALA A 91 13.95 4.37 6.37
CA ALA A 91 13.91 5.82 6.21
C ALA A 91 13.67 6.54 7.55
N ALA A 92 12.74 6.03 8.38
CA ALA A 92 12.46 6.59 9.70
C ALA A 92 13.68 6.51 10.63
N ARG A 93 14.37 5.36 10.67
CA ARG A 93 15.59 5.19 11.48
C ARG A 93 16.73 6.11 11.05
N ILE A 94 16.91 6.33 9.74
CA ILE A 94 17.90 7.27 9.23
C ILE A 94 17.54 8.70 9.64
N ASN A 95 16.28 9.11 9.52
CA ASN A 95 15.83 10.44 9.92
C ASN A 95 16.07 10.67 11.43
N GLU A 96 15.69 9.71 12.26
CA GLU A 96 15.88 9.82 13.72
C GLU A 96 17.36 9.88 14.11
N GLU A 97 18.18 8.98 13.57
CA GLU A 97 19.61 8.90 13.86
C GLU A 97 20.40 10.15 13.43
N LEU A 98 20.01 10.76 12.31
CA LEU A 98 20.66 11.95 11.76
C LEU A 98 19.96 13.26 12.17
N GLY A 99 18.89 13.20 12.97
CA GLY A 99 18.13 14.37 13.41
C GLY A 99 17.44 15.10 12.26
N LEU A 100 16.99 14.36 11.24
CA LEU A 100 16.35 14.90 10.03
C LEU A 100 14.82 14.93 10.19
N ASN A 101 14.17 15.70 9.31
CA ASN A 101 12.70 15.76 9.29
C ASN A 101 12.09 14.49 8.68
N GLY A 102 11.33 13.75 9.45
CA GLY A 102 10.67 12.50 9.04
C GLY A 102 9.64 12.03 10.07
N GLU A 103 8.98 10.91 9.80
CA GLU A 103 8.14 10.25 10.77
C GLU A 103 8.99 9.56 11.86
N SER A 104 8.42 9.44 13.06
CA SER A 104 9.10 8.75 14.16
C SER A 104 9.16 7.23 13.89
N VAL A 105 10.22 6.61 14.35
CA VAL A 105 10.36 5.14 14.33
C VAL A 105 9.17 4.48 15.05
N GLU A 106 8.73 5.03 16.19
CA GLU A 106 7.58 4.51 16.93
C GLU A 106 6.30 4.47 16.08
N THR A 107 5.97 5.57 15.38
CA THR A 107 4.78 5.65 14.51
C THR A 107 4.87 4.63 13.37
N VAL A 108 6.03 4.54 12.71
CA VAL A 108 6.22 3.61 11.60
C VAL A 108 6.12 2.16 12.07
N GLU A 109 6.79 1.79 13.15
CA GLU A 109 6.69 0.44 13.73
C GLU A 109 5.27 0.08 14.16
N LEU A 110 4.53 1.06 14.70
CA LEU A 110 3.14 0.87 15.11
C LEU A 110 2.24 0.56 13.89
N LEU A 111 2.45 1.23 12.77
CA LEU A 111 1.67 1.04 11.53
C LEU A 111 2.09 -0.20 10.73
N LEU A 112 3.34 -0.67 10.89
CA LEU A 112 3.81 -1.91 10.27
C LEU A 112 3.41 -3.17 11.05
N ASP A 113 3.01 -3.03 12.32
CA ASP A 113 2.65 -4.14 13.20
C ASP A 113 1.17 -4.06 13.58
N LYS A 114 0.34 -4.88 12.93
CA LYS A 114 -1.12 -4.89 13.11
C LYS A 114 -1.53 -5.15 14.55
N TRP A 115 -0.78 -5.98 15.30
CA TRP A 115 -1.08 -6.24 16.71
C TRP A 115 -0.81 -5.01 17.58
N ARG A 116 0.36 -4.37 17.44
CA ARG A 116 0.67 -3.13 18.16
C ARG A 116 -0.34 -2.02 17.85
N MET A 117 -0.74 -1.93 16.57
CA MET A 117 -1.80 -1.00 16.16
C MET A 117 -3.12 -1.31 16.88
N ARG A 118 -3.55 -2.60 16.94
CA ARG A 118 -4.76 -3.01 17.68
C ARG A 118 -4.69 -2.65 19.18
N GLN A 119 -3.56 -2.89 19.80
CA GLN A 119 -3.34 -2.52 21.20
C GLN A 119 -3.50 -1.01 21.41
N ARG A 120 -2.88 -0.19 20.54
CA ARG A 120 -3.00 1.27 20.60
C ARG A 120 -4.45 1.73 20.40
N LEU A 121 -5.19 1.15 19.47
CA LEU A 121 -6.60 1.45 19.27
C LEU A 121 -7.45 1.08 20.48
N ALA A 122 -7.20 -0.06 21.10
CA ALA A 122 -7.91 -0.50 22.31
C ALA A 122 -7.62 0.45 23.49
N GLU A 123 -6.35 0.84 23.70
CA GLU A 123 -5.96 1.81 24.75
C GLU A 123 -6.66 3.17 24.60
N LYS A 124 -6.89 3.59 23.37
CA LYS A 124 -7.56 4.86 23.06
C LYS A 124 -9.08 4.74 22.92
N GLY A 125 -9.65 3.54 23.01
CA GLY A 125 -11.07 3.30 22.80
C GLY A 125 -11.55 3.55 21.37
N ILE A 126 -10.64 3.50 20.39
CA ILE A 126 -10.91 3.75 18.98
C ILE A 126 -11.12 2.42 18.25
N SER A 127 -12.16 2.34 17.40
CA SER A 127 -12.41 1.16 16.53
C SER A 127 -12.37 -0.18 17.30
N PRO A 128 -13.17 -0.36 18.36
CA PRO A 128 -13.12 -1.55 19.21
C PRO A 128 -13.50 -2.81 18.40
N MET A 129 -12.67 -3.84 18.53
CA MET A 129 -12.92 -5.17 17.98
C MET A 129 -12.18 -6.23 18.78
N ALA A 130 -12.73 -7.47 18.83
CA ALA A 130 -12.05 -8.57 19.46
C ALA A 130 -10.81 -8.96 18.63
N SER A 131 -9.65 -9.03 19.29
CA SER A 131 -8.39 -9.41 18.67
C SER A 131 -7.45 -10.07 19.67
N ALA A 132 -6.62 -11.01 19.19
CA ALA A 132 -5.60 -11.68 19.99
C ALA A 132 -4.47 -12.21 19.09
N ILE A 133 -3.29 -12.41 19.68
CA ILE A 133 -2.20 -13.16 19.04
C ILE A 133 -2.40 -14.66 19.26
N GLY A 134 -2.18 -15.43 18.21
CA GLY A 134 -2.11 -16.89 18.24
C GLY A 134 -0.80 -17.41 17.69
N ARG A 135 -0.40 -18.61 18.16
CA ARG A 135 0.78 -19.35 17.74
C ARG A 135 0.46 -20.84 17.47
N SER A 136 -0.80 -21.23 17.68
CA SER A 136 -1.24 -22.61 17.57
C SER A 136 -2.71 -22.74 17.17
N ALA A 137 -3.12 -23.91 16.68
CA ALA A 137 -4.51 -24.25 16.43
C ALA A 137 -5.36 -24.14 17.70
N GLN A 138 -4.77 -24.39 18.88
CA GLN A 138 -5.50 -24.28 20.13
C GLN A 138 -5.88 -22.82 20.43
N ASP A 139 -4.97 -21.87 20.15
CA ASP A 139 -5.27 -20.44 20.32
C ASP A 139 -6.45 -20.01 19.42
N VAL A 140 -6.49 -20.52 18.18
CA VAL A 140 -7.62 -20.28 17.26
C VAL A 140 -8.93 -20.81 17.82
N ARG A 141 -8.92 -22.08 18.36
CA ARG A 141 -10.12 -22.68 18.97
C ARG A 141 -10.59 -21.89 20.20
N ASP A 142 -9.66 -21.46 21.03
CA ASP A 142 -9.99 -20.70 22.25
C ASP A 142 -10.57 -19.32 21.88
N PHE A 143 -10.01 -18.67 20.84
CA PHE A 143 -10.56 -17.41 20.32
C PHE A 143 -11.95 -17.59 19.71
N VAL A 144 -12.17 -18.63 18.90
CA VAL A 144 -13.50 -18.98 18.35
C VAL A 144 -14.50 -19.28 19.46
N LYS A 145 -14.10 -20.01 20.49
CA LYS A 145 -14.96 -20.30 21.64
C LYS A 145 -15.37 -19.04 22.40
N ALA A 146 -14.51 -18.03 22.47
CA ALA A 146 -14.78 -16.79 23.18
C ALA A 146 -15.63 -15.80 22.36
N HIS A 147 -15.43 -15.74 21.04
CA HIS A 147 -15.96 -14.67 20.18
C HIS A 147 -16.91 -15.17 19.07
N GLY A 148 -16.97 -16.48 18.81
CA GLY A 148 -17.79 -17.07 17.74
C GLY A 148 -17.11 -17.02 16.37
N LEU A 149 -17.78 -17.58 15.38
CA LEU A 149 -17.40 -17.58 13.97
C LEU A 149 -18.32 -16.62 13.18
N PRO A 150 -17.87 -16.08 12.05
CA PRO A 150 -16.54 -16.23 11.45
C PRO A 150 -15.48 -15.35 12.12
N ILE A 151 -14.22 -15.72 11.96
CA ILE A 151 -13.05 -14.94 12.38
C ILE A 151 -12.09 -14.73 11.22
N ILE A 152 -11.17 -13.76 11.37
CA ILE A 152 -10.03 -13.57 10.48
C ILE A 152 -8.76 -14.01 11.20
N VAL A 153 -7.90 -14.71 10.47
CA VAL A 153 -6.52 -15.04 10.88
C VAL A 153 -5.58 -14.50 9.83
N LYS A 154 -4.59 -13.72 10.24
CA LYS A 154 -3.68 -13.02 9.32
C LYS A 154 -2.29 -12.84 9.93
N PRO A 155 -1.21 -12.70 9.14
CA PRO A 155 0.11 -12.34 9.63
C PRO A 155 0.09 -10.97 10.35
N VAL A 156 0.98 -10.82 11.33
CA VAL A 156 1.10 -9.55 12.09
C VAL A 156 1.67 -8.44 11.21
N ARG A 157 2.58 -8.75 10.28
CA ARG A 157 3.41 -7.77 9.55
C ARG A 157 3.40 -7.90 8.03
N GLU A 158 2.36 -8.46 7.43
CA GLU A 158 2.27 -8.58 5.97
C GLU A 158 1.30 -7.55 5.38
N SER A 159 1.42 -7.30 4.07
CA SER A 159 0.55 -6.42 3.28
C SER A 159 -0.01 -7.15 2.05
N GLY A 160 -0.98 -6.52 1.35
CA GLY A 160 -1.53 -7.07 0.10
C GLY A 160 -2.37 -8.34 0.26
N SER A 161 -2.99 -8.53 1.41
CA SER A 161 -3.82 -9.70 1.76
C SER A 161 -3.06 -11.04 1.81
N VAL A 162 -1.72 -11.00 1.86
CA VAL A 162 -0.90 -12.23 1.99
C VAL A 162 -1.21 -12.93 3.31
N GLY A 163 -1.54 -14.22 3.24
CA GLY A 163 -1.81 -15.04 4.42
C GLY A 163 -3.06 -14.66 5.22
N VAL A 164 -3.98 -13.87 4.65
CA VAL A 164 -5.25 -13.53 5.29
C VAL A 164 -6.27 -14.65 5.02
N PHE A 165 -6.79 -15.25 6.09
CA PHE A 165 -7.77 -16.31 6.01
C PHE A 165 -9.02 -15.97 6.79
N ARG A 166 -10.18 -16.21 6.18
CA ARG A 166 -11.46 -16.24 6.86
C ARG A 166 -11.76 -17.68 7.31
N VAL A 167 -12.08 -17.83 8.57
CA VAL A 167 -12.45 -19.10 9.19
C VAL A 167 -13.94 -19.07 9.48
N ASP A 168 -14.70 -19.89 8.77
CA ASP A 168 -16.16 -19.94 8.85
C ASP A 168 -16.69 -21.12 9.69
N ASP A 169 -15.87 -22.17 9.87
CA ASP A 169 -16.23 -23.39 10.57
C ASP A 169 -15.02 -24.08 11.22
N GLU A 170 -15.28 -25.18 11.92
CA GLU A 170 -14.23 -25.96 12.64
C GLU A 170 -13.21 -26.57 11.67
N ALA A 171 -13.60 -26.95 10.45
CA ALA A 171 -12.66 -27.47 9.46
C ALA A 171 -11.67 -26.37 9.01
N GLY A 172 -12.13 -25.12 8.92
CA GLY A 172 -11.30 -23.95 8.66
C GLY A 172 -10.25 -23.71 9.74
N VAL A 173 -10.54 -23.99 11.01
CA VAL A 173 -9.57 -23.88 12.11
C VAL A 173 -8.36 -24.77 11.87
N GLU A 174 -8.60 -26.06 11.56
CA GLU A 174 -7.52 -27.02 11.29
C GLU A 174 -6.73 -26.66 10.01
N ALA A 175 -7.45 -26.20 8.98
CA ALA A 175 -6.83 -25.81 7.71
C ALA A 175 -5.88 -24.61 7.89
N VAL A 176 -6.27 -23.59 8.65
CA VAL A 176 -5.43 -22.43 8.94
C VAL A 176 -4.19 -22.80 9.74
N ALA A 177 -4.35 -23.58 10.80
CA ALA A 177 -3.23 -24.04 11.62
C ALA A 177 -2.23 -24.93 10.86
N GLY A 178 -2.72 -25.68 9.85
CA GLY A 178 -1.87 -26.43 8.92
C GLY A 178 -1.09 -25.50 7.99
N ARG A 179 -1.74 -24.47 7.46
CA ARG A 179 -1.14 -23.53 6.50
C ARG A 179 -0.05 -22.66 7.11
N TYR A 180 -0.24 -22.12 8.32
CA TYR A 180 0.80 -21.31 8.97
C TYR A 180 2.07 -22.13 9.25
N ARG A 181 1.95 -23.43 9.50
CA ARG A 181 3.10 -24.34 9.62
C ARG A 181 3.78 -24.65 8.29
N SER A 182 3.04 -24.69 7.17
CA SER A 182 3.60 -24.95 5.84
C SER A 182 4.16 -23.71 5.18
N LEU A 183 3.82 -22.49 5.64
CA LEU A 183 4.41 -21.24 5.15
C LEU A 183 5.90 -21.13 5.53
N ASP A 184 6.33 -21.81 6.62
CA ASP A 184 7.75 -21.93 6.98
C ASP A 184 8.54 -22.85 6.01
N ASP A 185 7.87 -23.81 5.34
CA ASP A 185 8.49 -24.84 4.51
C ASP A 185 8.40 -24.55 3.00
N GLU A 186 7.42 -23.78 2.56
CA GLU A 186 7.24 -23.43 1.14
C GLU A 186 7.85 -22.06 0.87
N GLN A 187 8.87 -22.02 0.02
CA GLN A 187 9.35 -20.79 -0.61
C GLN A 187 8.16 -20.06 -1.28
N TRP A 188 7.50 -19.21 -0.54
CA TRP A 188 6.59 -18.24 -1.14
C TRP A 188 7.43 -17.30 -2.00
N ALA A 189 7.55 -17.69 -3.28
CA ALA A 189 8.29 -16.97 -4.31
C ALA A 189 7.61 -15.67 -4.73
N VAL A 190 7.18 -14.87 -3.77
CA VAL A 190 6.88 -13.45 -3.97
C VAL A 190 8.13 -12.68 -3.55
N GLY A 191 9.23 -12.93 -4.29
CA GLY A 191 10.51 -12.29 -4.10
C GLY A 191 10.95 -12.21 -2.63
N ASP A 192 12.21 -12.11 -2.32
CA ASP A 192 12.82 -12.01 -0.97
C ASP A 192 12.27 -10.87 -0.07
N LEU A 193 10.98 -10.52 -0.21
CA LEU A 193 10.31 -9.37 0.40
C LEU A 193 9.73 -9.67 1.78
N PHE A 194 9.55 -10.95 2.14
CA PHE A 194 8.89 -11.34 3.39
C PHE A 194 9.80 -12.28 4.16
N SER A 195 10.02 -11.98 5.43
CA SER A 195 10.85 -12.81 6.30
C SER A 195 10.08 -14.03 6.82
N ALA A 196 10.71 -15.20 6.90
CA ALA A 196 10.13 -16.41 7.48
C ALA A 196 9.62 -16.18 8.92
N ASP A 197 10.23 -15.25 9.66
CA ASP A 197 9.85 -14.87 11.03
C ASP A 197 8.46 -14.22 11.14
N SER A 198 7.84 -13.81 10.02
CA SER A 198 6.51 -13.19 10.03
C SER A 198 5.36 -14.16 10.31
N PHE A 199 5.61 -15.48 10.30
CA PHE A 199 4.57 -16.50 10.41
C PHE A 199 4.59 -17.28 11.75
N ASP A 200 5.54 -17.03 12.63
CA ASP A 200 5.57 -17.61 13.98
C ASP A 200 4.39 -17.18 14.86
N GLU A 201 3.88 -15.99 14.60
CA GLU A 201 2.73 -15.40 15.26
C GLU A 201 1.72 -14.90 14.23
N PHE A 202 0.45 -15.11 14.52
CA PHE A 202 -0.64 -14.58 13.70
C PHE A 202 -1.64 -13.79 14.54
N LEU A 203 -2.27 -12.80 13.92
CA LEU A 203 -3.33 -12.02 14.51
C LEU A 203 -4.68 -12.71 14.22
N MET A 204 -5.46 -12.93 15.26
CA MET A 204 -6.86 -13.35 15.19
C MET A 204 -7.76 -12.15 15.46
N GLU A 205 -8.78 -11.96 14.63
CA GLU A 205 -9.75 -10.86 14.77
C GLU A 205 -11.17 -11.38 14.55
N GLU A 206 -12.15 -10.76 15.21
CA GLU A 206 -13.55 -10.97 14.81
C GLU A 206 -13.73 -10.56 13.34
N TYR A 207 -14.57 -11.28 12.61
CA TYR A 207 -14.91 -10.88 11.25
C TYR A 207 -15.76 -9.61 11.25
N LEU A 208 -15.34 -8.61 10.52
CA LEU A 208 -16.08 -7.37 10.30
C LEU A 208 -16.97 -7.52 9.08
N ASP A 209 -18.28 -7.38 9.26
CA ASP A 209 -19.28 -7.37 8.18
C ASP A 209 -19.22 -6.08 7.36
N GLY A 210 -19.98 -6.03 6.26
CA GLY A 210 -20.16 -4.83 5.45
C GLY A 210 -19.09 -4.56 4.40
N PRO A 211 -19.28 -3.50 3.60
CA PRO A 211 -18.36 -3.13 2.54
C PRO A 211 -17.04 -2.57 3.08
N GLU A 212 -16.00 -2.73 2.27
CA GLU A 212 -14.68 -2.19 2.53
C GLU A 212 -14.44 -0.93 1.75
N ILE A 213 -13.79 0.03 2.39
CA ILE A 213 -13.30 1.27 1.80
C ILE A 213 -11.85 1.50 2.21
N SER A 214 -11.15 2.37 1.50
CA SER A 214 -9.89 2.96 1.97
C SER A 214 -9.98 4.48 2.00
N VAL A 215 -9.20 5.07 2.92
CA VAL A 215 -9.12 6.52 3.10
C VAL A 215 -7.68 6.95 2.85
N GLU A 216 -7.50 7.79 1.86
CA GLU A 216 -6.21 8.35 1.49
C GLU A 216 -6.06 9.71 2.15
N THR A 217 -5.01 9.87 2.94
CA THR A 217 -4.76 11.11 3.70
C THR A 217 -3.38 11.68 3.43
N LEU A 218 -3.24 12.99 3.63
CA LEU A 218 -1.96 13.68 3.77
C LEU A 218 -1.94 14.40 5.11
N SER A 219 -0.87 14.18 5.85
CA SER A 219 -0.64 14.82 7.16
C SER A 219 0.45 15.88 7.06
N PHE A 220 0.23 17.02 7.72
CA PHE A 220 1.12 18.17 7.73
C PHE A 220 1.23 18.69 9.18
N ASP A 221 2.30 18.37 9.88
CA ASP A 221 2.53 18.70 11.29
C ASP A 221 1.40 18.28 12.24
N GLY A 222 0.78 17.11 11.98
CA GLY A 222 -0.35 16.57 12.75
C GLY A 222 -1.72 17.09 12.32
N ARG A 223 -1.81 17.91 11.29
CA ARG A 223 -3.08 18.24 10.64
C ARG A 223 -3.36 17.26 9.51
N HIS A 224 -4.38 16.45 9.64
CA HIS A 224 -4.75 15.40 8.71
C HIS A 224 -5.77 15.91 7.69
N VAL A 225 -5.48 15.71 6.40
CA VAL A 225 -6.37 16.08 5.28
C VAL A 225 -6.77 14.80 4.56
N VAL A 226 -8.06 14.48 4.54
CA VAL A 226 -8.59 13.38 3.73
C VAL A 226 -8.60 13.83 2.27
N CYS A 227 -7.80 13.18 1.44
CA CYS A 227 -7.68 13.47 0.01
C CYS A 227 -8.72 12.71 -0.81
N ALA A 228 -9.03 11.47 -0.42
CA ALA A 228 -10.03 10.64 -1.10
C ALA A 228 -10.56 9.56 -0.15
N ILE A 229 -11.79 9.11 -0.42
CA ILE A 229 -12.35 7.87 0.11
C ILE A 229 -12.68 6.98 -1.09
N THR A 230 -12.13 5.76 -1.06
CA THR A 230 -12.19 4.80 -2.16
C THR A 230 -13.12 3.66 -1.80
N ASP A 231 -14.13 3.40 -2.63
CA ASP A 231 -14.95 2.20 -2.52
C ASP A 231 -14.18 1.01 -3.10
N LYS A 232 -14.12 -0.11 -2.38
CA LYS A 232 -13.49 -1.35 -2.82
C LYS A 232 -14.53 -2.38 -3.26
N ALA A 233 -14.33 -2.99 -4.43
CA ALA A 233 -15.13 -4.11 -4.91
C ALA A 233 -14.29 -5.40 -4.79
N ALA A 234 -14.66 -6.25 -3.82
CA ALA A 234 -14.00 -7.53 -3.58
C ALA A 234 -14.66 -8.67 -4.35
N PHE A 235 -13.92 -9.73 -4.62
CA PHE A 235 -14.45 -10.99 -5.14
C PHE A 235 -15.21 -11.73 -4.02
N GLY A 236 -16.50 -11.95 -4.23
CA GLY A 236 -17.41 -12.55 -3.23
C GLY A 236 -17.41 -14.08 -3.21
N GLY A 237 -16.32 -14.77 -3.52
CA GLY A 237 -16.25 -16.23 -3.59
C GLY A 237 -14.99 -16.81 -2.94
N GLY A 238 -15.17 -17.61 -1.91
CA GLY A 238 -14.06 -18.31 -1.23
C GLY A 238 -13.49 -17.55 -0.03
N SER A 239 -12.40 -18.09 0.54
CA SER A 239 -11.71 -17.55 1.73
C SER A 239 -10.75 -16.39 1.42
N GLY A 240 -10.65 -15.96 0.16
CA GLY A 240 -9.69 -14.93 -0.28
C GLY A 240 -10.31 -13.53 -0.37
N PHE A 241 -9.51 -12.52 -0.05
CA PHE A 241 -9.85 -11.10 -0.16
C PHE A 241 -9.15 -10.52 -1.39
N VAL A 242 -9.71 -10.76 -2.60
CA VAL A 242 -9.14 -10.24 -3.84
C VAL A 242 -9.85 -8.96 -4.24
N GLU A 243 -9.09 -7.89 -4.44
CA GLU A 243 -9.61 -6.61 -4.88
C GLU A 243 -9.79 -6.61 -6.40
N LEU A 244 -11.04 -6.61 -6.86
CA LEU A 244 -11.36 -6.59 -8.29
C LEU A 244 -11.61 -5.20 -8.86
N GLY A 245 -11.88 -4.23 -8.00
CA GLY A 245 -12.12 -2.88 -8.45
C GLY A 245 -12.07 -1.85 -7.32
N LEU A 246 -11.69 -0.65 -7.70
CA LEU A 246 -11.67 0.54 -6.84
C LEU A 246 -12.43 1.66 -7.53
N SER A 247 -13.08 2.54 -6.77
CA SER A 247 -13.72 3.73 -7.35
C SER A 247 -13.71 4.93 -6.41
N GLN A 248 -13.57 6.13 -6.99
CA GLN A 248 -13.59 7.43 -6.33
C GLN A 248 -14.43 8.41 -7.14
N PRO A 249 -15.10 9.38 -6.49
CA PRO A 249 -15.34 9.48 -5.05
C PRO A 249 -16.20 8.33 -4.54
N SER A 250 -16.16 8.08 -3.21
CA SER A 250 -17.02 7.09 -2.58
C SER A 250 -18.51 7.42 -2.79
N ARG A 251 -19.32 6.38 -2.96
CA ARG A 251 -20.78 6.49 -3.19
C ARG A 251 -21.60 6.21 -1.93
N HIS A 252 -20.93 6.06 -0.79
CA HIS A 252 -21.61 5.89 0.50
C HIS A 252 -22.29 7.19 0.95
N PRO A 253 -23.33 7.12 1.82
CA PRO A 253 -23.99 8.31 2.35
C PRO A 253 -23.02 9.24 3.07
N GLU A 254 -23.19 10.58 2.92
CA GLU A 254 -22.29 11.57 3.50
C GLU A 254 -22.20 11.47 5.03
N GLU A 255 -23.29 11.11 5.71
CA GLU A 255 -23.28 10.87 7.15
C GLU A 255 -22.28 9.77 7.55
N THR A 256 -22.24 8.67 6.77
CA THR A 256 -21.26 7.59 6.97
C THR A 256 -19.84 8.07 6.67
N LEU A 257 -19.67 8.85 5.59
CA LEU A 257 -18.35 9.40 5.24
C LEU A 257 -17.82 10.38 6.28
N ASP A 258 -18.70 11.14 6.94
CA ASP A 258 -18.32 12.02 8.05
C ASP A 258 -17.90 11.24 9.29
N GLU A 259 -18.53 10.11 9.59
CA GLU A 259 -18.06 9.21 10.65
C GLU A 259 -16.68 8.63 10.32
N VAL A 260 -16.46 8.24 9.07
CA VAL A 260 -15.17 7.74 8.59
C VAL A 260 -14.09 8.80 8.73
N ARG A 261 -14.34 10.04 8.29
CA ARG A 261 -13.36 11.15 8.40
C ARG A 261 -12.94 11.42 9.84
N ARG A 262 -13.91 11.42 10.77
CA ARG A 262 -13.63 11.58 12.21
C ARG A 262 -12.82 10.42 12.76
N LEU A 263 -13.24 9.18 12.46
CA LEU A 263 -12.52 7.98 12.89
C LEU A 263 -11.06 7.97 12.42
N VAL A 264 -10.81 8.35 11.17
CA VAL A 264 -9.44 8.39 10.61
C VAL A 264 -8.62 9.49 11.27
N ALA A 265 -9.18 10.68 11.51
CA ALA A 265 -8.46 11.75 12.20
C ALA A 265 -8.07 11.32 13.62
N ASP A 266 -9.02 10.80 14.42
CA ASP A 266 -8.77 10.29 15.77
C ASP A 266 -7.72 9.17 15.77
N PHE A 267 -7.76 8.30 14.76
CA PHE A 267 -6.79 7.22 14.60
C PHE A 267 -5.38 7.73 14.30
N LEU A 268 -5.24 8.62 13.33
CA LEU A 268 -3.93 9.16 12.93
C LEU A 268 -3.28 9.95 14.06
N ASP A 269 -4.08 10.68 14.85
CA ASP A 269 -3.64 11.30 16.10
C ASP A 269 -3.18 10.25 17.13
N ALA A 270 -3.94 9.17 17.30
CA ALA A 270 -3.63 8.11 18.28
C ALA A 270 -2.34 7.35 17.97
N VAL A 271 -2.03 7.16 16.69
CA VAL A 271 -0.77 6.52 16.25
C VAL A 271 0.38 7.51 16.11
N GLY A 272 0.11 8.81 16.24
CA GLY A 272 1.11 9.86 16.21
C GLY A 272 1.64 10.20 14.82
N LEU A 273 0.88 9.94 13.75
CA LEU A 273 1.28 10.31 12.39
C LEU A 273 1.28 11.84 12.25
N ARG A 274 2.43 12.42 11.96
CA ARG A 274 2.55 13.88 11.84
C ARG A 274 2.70 14.36 10.41
N ASN A 275 3.43 13.65 9.57
CA ASN A 275 3.76 14.10 8.23
C ASN A 275 3.72 12.96 7.21
N GLY A 276 3.29 13.28 5.99
CA GLY A 276 3.27 12.33 4.88
C GLY A 276 1.91 11.67 4.65
N PRO A 277 1.86 10.65 3.78
CA PRO A 277 0.63 10.00 3.41
C PRO A 277 0.17 8.99 4.45
N GLY A 278 -1.14 8.74 4.48
CA GLY A 278 -1.76 7.62 5.17
C GLY A 278 -2.73 6.92 4.23
N HIS A 279 -2.70 5.59 4.24
CA HIS A 279 -3.64 4.70 3.59
C HIS A 279 -4.30 3.86 4.66
N THR A 280 -5.58 4.09 4.94
CA THR A 280 -6.32 3.44 6.03
C THR A 280 -7.48 2.63 5.48
N GLU A 281 -7.50 1.33 5.73
CA GLU A 281 -8.57 0.41 5.32
C GLU A 281 -9.63 0.27 6.41
N ILE A 282 -10.90 0.35 6.02
CA ILE A 282 -12.05 0.43 6.92
C ILE A 282 -13.17 -0.47 6.42
N ARG A 283 -13.80 -1.22 7.33
CA ARG A 283 -15.11 -1.87 7.12
C ARG A 283 -16.23 -0.98 7.63
N LEU A 284 -17.22 -0.76 6.79
CA LEU A 284 -18.48 -0.08 7.17
C LEU A 284 -19.44 -1.11 7.75
N THR A 285 -19.22 -1.44 9.03
CA THR A 285 -19.99 -2.51 9.69
C THR A 285 -21.36 -2.04 10.15
N SER A 286 -22.25 -2.99 10.51
CA SER A 286 -23.53 -2.71 11.16
C SER A 286 -23.40 -1.98 12.51
N ARG A 287 -22.19 -1.97 13.11
CA ARG A 287 -21.83 -1.29 14.36
C ARG A 287 -21.04 0.02 14.13
N GLY A 288 -21.10 0.59 12.92
CA GLY A 288 -20.31 1.74 12.47
C GLY A 288 -18.94 1.36 11.87
N PRO A 289 -18.17 2.34 11.38
CA PRO A 289 -16.90 2.08 10.72
C PRO A 289 -15.86 1.46 11.68
N ARG A 290 -15.06 0.52 11.16
CA ARG A 290 -13.98 -0.17 11.90
C ARG A 290 -12.72 -0.24 11.05
N ILE A 291 -11.59 0.17 11.65
CA ILE A 291 -10.29 0.14 10.99
C ILE A 291 -9.81 -1.32 10.86
N ILE A 292 -9.40 -1.70 9.67
CA ILE A 292 -8.77 -2.99 9.35
C ILE A 292 -7.26 -2.87 9.56
N GLU A 293 -6.63 -1.94 8.84
CA GLU A 293 -5.21 -1.64 8.91
C GLU A 293 -4.91 -0.24 8.39
N SER A 294 -3.70 0.24 8.62
CA SER A 294 -3.24 1.50 8.06
C SER A 294 -1.73 1.50 7.88
N HIS A 295 -1.29 2.24 6.87
CA HIS A 295 0.12 2.39 6.52
C HIS A 295 0.46 3.86 6.28
N ASN A 296 1.66 4.30 6.67
CA ASN A 296 2.15 5.65 6.37
C ASN A 296 2.76 5.74 4.95
N ARG A 297 2.06 5.20 4.00
CA ARG A 297 2.34 5.23 2.56
C ARG A 297 1.06 5.40 1.76
N ILE A 298 1.22 5.65 0.48
CA ILE A 298 0.12 5.69 -0.48
C ILE A 298 -0.36 4.26 -0.77
N GLY A 299 -1.65 4.09 -0.99
CA GLY A 299 -2.23 2.81 -1.39
C GLY A 299 -1.62 2.26 -2.68
N GLY A 300 -1.65 0.94 -2.83
CA GLY A 300 -1.21 0.24 -4.03
C GLY A 300 -2.13 0.45 -5.24
N TYR A 301 -1.96 -0.35 -6.28
CA TYR A 301 -2.86 -0.43 -7.43
C TYR A 301 -3.22 0.91 -8.08
N GLY A 302 -2.26 1.86 -8.23
CA GLY A 302 -2.51 3.12 -8.91
C GLY A 302 -3.41 4.09 -8.13
N VAL A 303 -3.53 3.95 -6.81
CA VAL A 303 -4.31 4.87 -5.96
C VAL A 303 -3.86 6.31 -6.12
N ASN A 304 -2.56 6.60 -6.25
CA ASN A 304 -2.08 7.96 -6.51
C ASN A 304 -2.64 8.54 -7.82
N GLU A 305 -2.64 7.75 -8.89
CA GLU A 305 -3.19 8.12 -10.20
C GLU A 305 -4.71 8.35 -10.11
N MET A 306 -5.40 7.58 -9.29
CA MET A 306 -6.83 7.76 -9.04
C MET A 306 -7.10 9.07 -8.28
N VAL A 307 -6.37 9.33 -7.19
CA VAL A 307 -6.52 10.58 -6.40
C VAL A 307 -6.16 11.80 -7.25
N GLU A 308 -5.09 11.72 -8.05
CA GLU A 308 -4.72 12.80 -8.97
C GLU A 308 -5.80 13.03 -10.02
N THR A 309 -6.40 11.97 -10.59
CA THR A 309 -7.46 12.08 -11.59
C THR A 309 -8.75 12.64 -11.01
N ALA A 310 -9.20 12.13 -9.87
CA ALA A 310 -10.48 12.49 -9.28
C ALA A 310 -10.45 13.82 -8.52
N TYR A 311 -9.29 14.23 -7.97
CA TYR A 311 -9.19 15.36 -7.05
C TYR A 311 -8.06 16.36 -7.39
N GLY A 312 -7.24 16.08 -8.40
CA GLY A 312 -6.10 16.93 -8.77
C GLY A 312 -4.94 16.88 -7.76
N VAL A 313 -4.89 15.89 -6.88
CA VAL A 313 -3.90 15.77 -5.82
C VAL A 313 -2.92 14.63 -6.12
N ASP A 314 -1.70 14.98 -6.53
CA ASP A 314 -0.59 14.04 -6.63
C ASP A 314 0.05 13.85 -5.24
N MET A 315 -0.36 12.80 -4.52
CA MET A 315 0.09 12.53 -3.15
C MET A 315 1.61 12.29 -3.06
N GLU A 316 2.24 11.68 -4.09
CA GLU A 316 3.70 11.52 -4.16
C GLU A 316 4.39 12.89 -4.20
N ARG A 317 3.87 13.83 -5.00
CA ARG A 317 4.37 15.21 -5.10
C ARG A 317 4.24 15.97 -3.77
N TYR A 318 3.11 15.85 -3.09
CA TYR A 318 2.90 16.47 -1.78
C TYR A 318 3.85 15.89 -0.73
N THR A 319 3.99 14.57 -0.67
CA THR A 319 4.88 13.89 0.28
C THR A 319 6.35 14.28 0.09
N LEU A 320 6.79 14.37 -1.16
CA LEU A 320 8.15 14.80 -1.49
C LEU A 320 8.35 16.29 -1.29
N GLY A 321 7.38 17.12 -1.71
CA GLY A 321 7.61 18.55 -1.86
C GLY A 321 7.36 19.39 -0.61
N VAL A 322 6.35 19.05 0.20
CA VAL A 322 5.95 19.87 1.36
C VAL A 322 7.07 19.96 2.39
N ARG A 323 7.72 18.85 2.71
CA ARG A 323 8.82 18.81 3.70
C ARG A 323 10.07 19.61 3.30
N PHE A 324 10.18 20.03 2.05
CA PHE A 324 11.26 20.89 1.53
C PHE A 324 10.76 22.31 1.19
N GLY A 325 9.49 22.65 1.47
CA GLY A 325 8.89 23.93 1.13
C GLY A 325 8.74 24.18 -0.38
N LEU A 326 8.75 23.10 -1.19
CA LEU A 326 8.61 23.17 -2.65
C LEU A 326 7.13 23.05 -3.10
N VAL A 327 6.26 22.60 -2.21
CA VAL A 327 4.82 22.48 -2.40
C VAL A 327 4.14 22.99 -1.14
N GLU A 328 3.14 23.85 -1.29
CA GLU A 328 2.33 24.30 -0.15
C GLU A 328 1.42 23.18 0.33
N PRO A 329 1.28 22.97 1.66
CA PRO A 329 0.36 21.99 2.21
C PRO A 329 -1.09 22.26 1.76
N LEU A 330 -1.86 21.19 1.55
CA LEU A 330 -3.30 21.32 1.31
C LEU A 330 -3.99 22.05 2.48
N ALA A 331 -4.73 23.11 2.19
CA ALA A 331 -5.45 23.86 3.23
C ALA A 331 -6.66 23.09 3.78
N SER A 332 -7.34 22.31 2.92
CA SER A 332 -8.56 21.55 3.23
C SER A 332 -8.65 20.31 2.34
N ALA A 333 -9.63 19.45 2.61
CA ALA A 333 -9.99 18.35 1.72
C ALA A 333 -10.31 18.88 0.31
N PRO A 334 -9.82 18.23 -0.75
CA PRO A 334 -10.11 18.64 -2.11
C PRO A 334 -11.53 18.21 -2.51
N GLU A 335 -12.16 19.03 -3.37
CA GLU A 335 -13.43 18.68 -4.00
C GLU A 335 -13.21 17.79 -5.21
N PRO A 336 -14.09 16.83 -5.49
CA PRO A 336 -13.95 15.97 -6.65
C PRO A 336 -14.12 16.73 -7.97
N LEU A 337 -13.21 16.50 -8.91
CA LEU A 337 -13.23 17.02 -10.27
C LEU A 337 -14.05 16.14 -11.22
N GLY A 338 -14.26 14.86 -10.84
CA GLY A 338 -14.96 13.84 -11.60
C GLY A 338 -14.81 12.48 -10.94
N GLY A 339 -15.21 11.41 -11.64
CA GLY A 339 -15.06 10.03 -11.18
C GLY A 339 -13.84 9.35 -11.77
N VAL A 340 -13.31 8.40 -11.04
CA VAL A 340 -12.25 7.47 -11.48
C VAL A 340 -12.53 6.08 -10.94
N ALA A 341 -12.24 5.06 -11.74
CA ALA A 341 -12.35 3.68 -11.28
C ALA A 341 -11.24 2.80 -11.86
N LEU A 342 -10.82 1.84 -11.06
CA LEU A 342 -9.92 0.77 -11.45
C LEU A 342 -10.72 -0.53 -11.62
N GLN A 343 -10.38 -1.31 -12.64
CA GLN A 343 -10.85 -2.70 -12.82
C GLN A 343 -9.64 -3.62 -13.00
N ALA A 344 -9.57 -4.67 -12.19
CA ALA A 344 -8.56 -5.72 -12.31
C ALA A 344 -8.74 -6.54 -13.60
N LEU A 345 -7.64 -6.98 -14.17
CA LEU A 345 -7.60 -7.97 -15.25
C LEU A 345 -7.49 -9.37 -14.62
N THR A 346 -8.45 -10.23 -14.91
CA THR A 346 -8.54 -11.58 -14.35
C THR A 346 -8.51 -12.62 -15.48
N PRO A 347 -7.33 -12.85 -16.08
CA PRO A 347 -7.22 -13.86 -17.14
C PRO A 347 -7.46 -15.28 -16.62
N GLU A 348 -7.89 -16.17 -17.49
CA GLU A 348 -8.06 -17.59 -17.16
C GLU A 348 -6.70 -18.23 -16.78
N PRO A 349 -6.67 -19.15 -15.80
CA PRO A 349 -5.44 -19.85 -15.42
C PRO A 349 -4.83 -20.62 -16.61
N GLY A 350 -3.49 -20.60 -16.69
CA GLY A 350 -2.77 -21.25 -17.76
C GLY A 350 -1.52 -20.49 -18.20
N ARG A 351 -0.85 -20.98 -19.23
CA ARG A 351 0.31 -20.29 -19.83
C ARG A 351 -0.16 -19.22 -20.81
N VAL A 352 0.28 -17.99 -20.60
CA VAL A 352 -0.04 -16.86 -21.48
C VAL A 352 0.60 -17.08 -22.86
N VAL A 353 -0.18 -17.01 -23.90
CA VAL A 353 0.27 -17.12 -25.31
C VAL A 353 0.24 -15.78 -25.99
N GLU A 354 -0.72 -14.91 -25.61
CA GLU A 354 -0.91 -13.64 -26.30
C GLU A 354 -1.60 -12.62 -25.38
N VAL A 355 -1.23 -11.35 -25.54
CA VAL A 355 -1.90 -10.20 -24.90
C VAL A 355 -2.23 -9.18 -25.96
N ASN A 356 -3.52 -8.88 -26.13
CA ASN A 356 -4.03 -7.98 -27.16
C ASN A 356 -4.91 -6.87 -26.56
N GLY A 357 -5.21 -5.83 -27.37
CA GLY A 357 -6.12 -4.75 -27.00
C GLY A 357 -5.47 -3.56 -26.31
N VAL A 358 -4.20 -3.66 -25.90
CA VAL A 358 -3.47 -2.62 -25.13
C VAL A 358 -3.50 -1.26 -25.82
N ASP A 359 -3.17 -1.19 -27.12
CA ASP A 359 -3.11 0.08 -27.85
C ASP A 359 -4.49 0.71 -28.02
N ALA A 360 -5.53 -0.10 -28.25
CA ALA A 360 -6.90 0.38 -28.35
C ALA A 360 -7.40 0.96 -27.01
N VAL A 361 -7.06 0.32 -25.89
CA VAL A 361 -7.38 0.82 -24.54
C VAL A 361 -6.66 2.13 -24.25
N ARG A 362 -5.37 2.23 -24.57
CA ARG A 362 -4.59 3.46 -24.41
C ARG A 362 -5.10 4.64 -25.23
N ALA A 363 -5.72 4.36 -26.38
CA ALA A 363 -6.30 5.39 -27.26
C ALA A 363 -7.71 5.86 -26.85
N ASP A 364 -8.33 5.20 -25.86
CA ASP A 364 -9.70 5.55 -25.40
C ASP A 364 -9.71 6.87 -24.60
N PRO A 365 -10.67 7.78 -24.85
CA PRO A 365 -10.76 9.06 -24.12
C PRO A 365 -10.92 8.93 -22.62
N ALA A 366 -11.53 7.86 -22.14
CA ALA A 366 -11.71 7.58 -20.71
C ALA A 366 -10.45 6.98 -20.05
N PHE A 367 -9.43 6.62 -20.84
CA PHE A 367 -8.20 5.99 -20.32
C PHE A 367 -7.44 6.93 -19.37
N VAL A 368 -6.95 6.38 -18.27
CA VAL A 368 -6.06 7.05 -17.31
C VAL A 368 -4.74 6.29 -17.21
N ASP A 369 -4.78 5.01 -16.83
CA ASP A 369 -3.59 4.17 -16.70
C ASP A 369 -3.90 2.70 -16.97
N LEU A 370 -2.87 1.94 -17.31
CA LEU A 370 -2.94 0.50 -17.56
C LEU A 370 -1.64 -0.19 -17.12
N HIS A 371 -1.78 -1.11 -16.22
CA HIS A 371 -0.72 -2.02 -15.83
C HIS A 371 -1.06 -3.45 -16.28
N VAL A 372 -0.34 -3.98 -17.24
CA VAL A 372 -0.43 -5.40 -17.63
C VAL A 372 0.77 -6.12 -17.01
N LYS A 373 0.47 -7.00 -16.04
CA LYS A 373 1.47 -7.70 -15.24
C LYS A 373 2.01 -8.95 -15.95
N VAL A 374 1.24 -9.51 -16.88
CA VAL A 374 1.53 -10.76 -17.56
C VAL A 374 1.97 -10.55 -19.02
N LYS A 375 2.84 -11.42 -19.51
CA LYS A 375 3.36 -11.43 -20.88
C LYS A 375 3.39 -12.86 -21.44
N PRO A 376 3.51 -13.05 -22.75
CA PRO A 376 3.65 -14.38 -23.35
C PRO A 376 4.78 -15.20 -22.69
N GLY A 377 4.47 -16.43 -22.29
CA GLY A 377 5.34 -17.35 -21.56
C GLY A 377 5.10 -17.43 -20.06
N ASP A 378 4.52 -16.40 -19.44
CA ASP A 378 4.19 -16.41 -18.03
C ASP A 378 3.07 -17.43 -17.72
N VAL A 379 2.98 -17.86 -16.46
CA VAL A 379 1.89 -18.74 -15.98
C VAL A 379 0.97 -17.92 -15.10
N VAL A 380 -0.32 -17.93 -15.43
CA VAL A 380 -1.40 -17.36 -14.60
C VAL A 380 -1.90 -18.46 -13.69
N ASN A 381 -1.90 -18.20 -12.39
CA ASN A 381 -2.46 -19.07 -11.36
C ASN A 381 -3.98 -18.87 -11.21
N PRO A 382 -4.70 -19.80 -10.59
CA PRO A 382 -6.06 -19.54 -10.12
C PRO A 382 -6.09 -18.34 -9.18
N LEU A 383 -7.11 -17.48 -9.31
CA LEU A 383 -7.26 -16.26 -8.54
C LEU A 383 -7.56 -16.58 -7.07
N THR A 384 -6.56 -16.43 -6.22
CA THR A 384 -6.65 -16.71 -4.78
C THR A 384 -6.28 -15.49 -3.91
N TRP A 385 -5.47 -14.59 -4.44
CA TRP A 385 -5.01 -13.38 -3.74
C TRP A 385 -4.68 -12.27 -4.75
N ASN A 386 -4.34 -11.08 -4.25
CA ASN A 386 -4.16 -9.89 -5.09
C ASN A 386 -3.01 -10.01 -6.11
N GLU A 387 -1.99 -10.85 -5.85
CA GLU A 387 -0.88 -11.04 -6.78
C GLU A 387 -1.23 -11.89 -8.02
N ASP A 388 -2.32 -12.67 -7.97
CA ASP A 388 -2.77 -13.52 -9.09
C ASP A 388 -3.50 -12.73 -10.18
N ILE A 389 -3.81 -11.43 -9.98
CA ILE A 389 -4.41 -10.63 -11.04
C ILE A 389 -3.42 -10.40 -12.19
N GLY A 390 -3.93 -10.39 -13.42
CA GLY A 390 -3.13 -10.14 -14.63
C GLY A 390 -2.73 -8.67 -14.83
N GLY A 391 -3.15 -7.79 -13.93
CA GLY A 391 -2.95 -6.35 -14.01
C GLY A 391 -4.23 -5.57 -13.74
N TYR A 392 -4.28 -4.30 -14.14
CA TYR A 392 -5.47 -3.46 -13.98
C TYR A 392 -5.52 -2.35 -15.03
N VAL A 393 -6.72 -1.80 -15.25
CA VAL A 393 -6.93 -0.56 -16.01
C VAL A 393 -7.65 0.46 -15.17
N ILE A 394 -7.25 1.73 -15.29
CA ILE A 394 -7.88 2.88 -14.63
C ILE A 394 -8.56 3.73 -15.70
N ALA A 395 -9.82 4.09 -15.45
CA ALA A 395 -10.60 4.93 -16.33
C ALA A 395 -11.29 6.06 -15.54
N ARG A 396 -11.51 7.20 -16.23
CA ARG A 396 -12.25 8.36 -15.73
C ARG A 396 -13.70 8.36 -16.24
N GLY A 397 -14.55 9.09 -15.53
CA GLY A 397 -15.93 9.41 -15.92
C GLY A 397 -16.37 10.74 -15.30
N ALA A 398 -17.55 11.21 -15.63
CA ALA A 398 -18.14 12.40 -15.01
C ALA A 398 -18.41 12.17 -13.50
N ASP A 399 -18.70 10.93 -13.13
CA ASP A 399 -18.85 10.46 -11.76
C ASP A 399 -18.28 9.03 -11.59
N ALA A 400 -18.27 8.52 -10.35
CA ALA A 400 -17.77 7.18 -10.05
C ALA A 400 -18.54 6.07 -10.78
N THR A 401 -19.83 6.23 -11.05
CA THR A 401 -20.67 5.24 -11.74
C THR A 401 -20.27 5.10 -13.20
N GLU A 402 -20.09 6.21 -13.89
CA GLU A 402 -19.60 6.23 -15.28
C GLU A 402 -18.17 5.71 -15.38
N ALA A 403 -17.29 6.11 -14.45
CA ALA A 403 -15.92 5.63 -14.39
C ALA A 403 -15.84 4.09 -14.22
N ILE A 404 -16.69 3.49 -13.35
CA ILE A 404 -16.82 2.04 -13.20
C ILE A 404 -17.26 1.38 -14.50
N ALA A 405 -18.22 1.95 -15.22
CA ALA A 405 -18.64 1.42 -16.51
C ALA A 405 -17.51 1.46 -17.55
N HIS A 406 -16.76 2.56 -17.59
CA HIS A 406 -15.62 2.73 -18.48
C HIS A 406 -14.48 1.75 -18.12
N SER A 407 -14.08 1.63 -16.86
CA SER A 407 -13.01 0.73 -16.44
C SER A 407 -13.32 -0.72 -16.76
N LYS A 408 -14.57 -1.18 -16.53
CA LYS A 408 -15.03 -2.52 -16.90
C LYS A 408 -14.99 -2.75 -18.42
N ARG A 409 -15.45 -1.76 -19.21
CA ARG A 409 -15.41 -1.83 -20.66
C ARG A 409 -13.97 -1.92 -21.18
N LEU A 410 -13.07 -1.11 -20.64
CA LEU A 410 -11.66 -1.11 -21.03
C LEU A 410 -10.96 -2.39 -20.59
N ALA A 411 -11.22 -2.90 -19.40
CA ALA A 411 -10.68 -4.18 -18.95
C ALA A 411 -11.12 -5.35 -19.86
N ALA A 412 -12.38 -5.37 -20.26
CA ALA A 412 -12.90 -6.38 -21.20
C ALA A 412 -12.29 -6.29 -22.62
N ALA A 413 -11.70 -5.16 -23.00
CA ALA A 413 -11.02 -5.00 -24.27
C ALA A 413 -9.55 -5.50 -24.24
N ILE A 414 -9.00 -5.79 -23.06
CA ILE A 414 -7.70 -6.45 -22.91
C ILE A 414 -7.93 -7.96 -22.95
N HIS A 415 -7.38 -8.61 -23.97
CA HIS A 415 -7.51 -10.04 -24.18
C HIS A 415 -6.18 -10.75 -23.85
N VAL A 416 -6.15 -11.46 -22.74
CA VAL A 416 -5.05 -12.36 -22.36
C VAL A 416 -5.48 -13.78 -22.70
N ARG A 417 -4.88 -14.36 -23.75
CA ARG A 417 -5.15 -15.75 -24.15
C ARG A 417 -4.18 -16.67 -23.43
N THR A 418 -4.71 -17.68 -22.77
CA THR A 418 -3.95 -18.71 -22.07
C THR A 418 -4.19 -20.10 -22.66
N GLU A 419 -3.26 -21.02 -22.45
CA GLU A 419 -3.39 -22.45 -22.76
C GLU A 419 -3.12 -23.26 -21.48
N PRO A 420 -3.76 -24.42 -21.28
CA PRO A 420 -3.52 -25.25 -20.11
C PRO A 420 -2.02 -25.54 -19.91
N VAL A 421 -1.56 -25.48 -18.68
CA VAL A 421 -0.21 -25.94 -18.32
C VAL A 421 -0.27 -27.46 -18.20
N ALA A 422 0.57 -28.15 -18.97
CA ALA A 422 0.61 -29.63 -19.02
C ALA A 422 1.17 -30.22 -17.72
#